data_f71b6c646ed29a4d39d4a1896508555d
#
_entry.id   f71b6c646ed29a4d39d4a1896508555d
#
_cell.length_a   1.000
_cell.length_b   1.000
_cell.length_c   1.000
_cell.angle_alpha   90.00
_cell.angle_beta   90.00
_cell.angle_gamma   90.00
#
_symmetry.space_group_name_H-M   'P 1'
#
loop_
_entity.id
_entity.type
_entity.pdbx_description
1 polymer ?
#
loop_
_entity_poly.entity_id
_entity_poly.type
_entity_poly.pdbx_seq_one_letter_code
_entity_poly.pdbx_strand_id
1 'polypeptide(L)'
;MCIRDRAQISDANPALFLAMGIFAIVFIVLFCMQIPEPHMVKENEAKTPDKHSALSFRHFILGAIAIFLYVGVEVGIPNFMNLFATSSEIGIDPTVAGSIVGTYWFLMMIGRLFGASFGAKISSKAMLSSAATVGMIFILIAIFAPATTKVSMPVFLSDISFGMVEVPVGIMFMALCGLCTSIMWGGIFNLAVEGLGKYTAAASGIFMVMVCGGGLLPLLQGGVADSLGFLSSYWVIFIAFAYMLYYALIGCKNVNKNIPVE
;
A
#
# COMPACT_ATOMS: atom_id res chain seq x y z
N MET A 1 19.66 -16.85 31.35
CA MET A 1 18.30 -16.33 31.66
C MET A 1 18.28 -14.91 31.12
N CYS A 2 18.02 -14.79 29.79
CA CYS A 2 17.98 -13.49 29.16
C CYS A 2 16.70 -12.78 29.59
N ILE A 3 16.86 -11.66 30.23
CA ILE A 3 15.80 -10.69 30.48
C ILE A 3 15.40 -10.22 29.06
N ARG A 4 14.29 -10.73 28.62
CA ARG A 4 13.64 -10.25 27.39
C ARG A 4 13.22 -8.82 27.71
N ASP A 5 13.95 -7.84 27.18
CA ASP A 5 13.54 -6.45 27.21
C ASP A 5 12.16 -6.38 26.58
N ARG A 6 11.13 -6.27 27.42
CA ARG A 6 9.79 -5.97 26.95
C ARG A 6 9.86 -4.54 26.48
N ALA A 7 9.89 -4.34 25.15
CA ALA A 7 9.69 -3.03 24.56
C ALA A 7 8.49 -2.38 25.25
N GLN A 8 8.72 -1.31 25.97
CA GLN A 8 7.65 -0.58 26.66
C GLN A 8 7.04 0.40 25.65
N ILE A 9 5.75 0.69 25.83
CA ILE A 9 5.05 1.71 25.00
C ILE A 9 5.79 3.05 25.07
N SER A 10 6.47 3.33 26.19
CA SER A 10 7.33 4.50 26.37
C SER A 10 8.48 4.60 25.37
N ASP A 11 8.98 3.47 24.84
CA ASP A 11 10.10 3.46 23.90
C ASP A 11 9.70 4.03 22.53
N ALA A 12 8.40 4.04 22.20
CA ALA A 12 7.84 4.67 21.01
C ALA A 12 7.65 6.20 21.17
N ASN A 13 7.68 6.73 22.40
CA ASN A 13 7.39 8.14 22.66
C ASN A 13 8.27 9.12 21.87
N PRO A 14 9.62 8.93 21.76
CA PRO A 14 10.45 9.86 21.00
C PRO A 14 10.03 9.96 19.53
N ALA A 15 9.69 8.84 18.89
CA ALA A 15 9.21 8.82 17.49
C ALA A 15 7.84 9.50 17.36
N LEU A 16 6.94 9.26 18.33
CA LEU A 16 5.62 9.89 18.36
C LEU A 16 5.71 11.41 18.57
N PHE A 17 6.56 11.88 19.48
CA PHE A 17 6.76 13.31 19.70
C PHE A 17 7.40 13.99 18.49
N LEU A 18 8.34 13.33 17.80
CA LEU A 18 8.90 13.84 16.55
C LEU A 18 7.81 13.98 15.48
N ALA A 19 6.99 12.95 15.30
CA ALA A 19 5.88 12.98 14.35
C ALA A 19 4.87 14.09 14.68
N MET A 20 4.48 14.22 15.96
CA MET A 20 3.60 15.29 16.42
C MET A 20 4.20 16.67 16.14
N GLY A 21 5.50 16.86 16.38
CA GLY A 21 6.20 18.11 16.08
C GLY A 21 6.16 18.47 14.60
N ILE A 22 6.42 17.48 13.72
CA ILE A 22 6.33 17.67 12.27
C ILE A 22 4.91 18.05 11.85
N PHE A 23 3.88 17.34 12.33
CA PHE A 23 2.49 17.66 12.03
C PHE A 23 2.08 19.05 12.52
N ALA A 24 2.53 19.46 13.70
CA ALA A 24 2.28 20.80 14.24
C ALA A 24 2.91 21.89 13.36
N ILE A 25 4.16 21.68 12.92
CA ILE A 25 4.84 22.60 12.01
C ILE A 25 4.10 22.71 10.69
N VAL A 26 3.74 21.58 10.07
CA VAL A 26 2.98 21.54 8.81
C VAL A 26 1.64 22.22 8.97
N PHE A 27 0.93 21.99 10.07
CA PHE A 27 -0.34 22.67 10.38
C PHE A 27 -0.17 24.19 10.44
N ILE A 28 0.84 24.69 11.18
CA ILE A 28 1.12 26.12 11.29
C ILE A 28 1.45 26.71 9.91
N VAL A 29 2.31 26.04 9.12
CA VAL A 29 2.66 26.50 7.77
C VAL A 29 1.42 26.60 6.90
N LEU A 30 0.59 25.56 6.85
CA LEU A 30 -0.63 25.55 6.05
C LEU A 30 -1.65 26.59 6.53
N PHE A 31 -1.74 26.84 7.85
CA PHE A 31 -2.61 27.87 8.42
C PHE A 31 -2.15 29.29 8.03
N CYS A 32 -0.84 29.50 7.96
CA CYS A 32 -0.26 30.80 7.58
C CYS A 32 -0.22 31.02 6.06
N MET A 33 -0.32 29.97 5.25
CA MET A 33 -0.33 30.08 3.79
C MET A 33 -1.75 30.31 3.27
N GLN A 34 -1.93 31.32 2.44
CA GLN A 34 -3.15 31.43 1.63
C GLN A 34 -3.05 30.46 0.45
N ILE A 35 -3.66 29.29 0.60
CA ILE A 35 -3.77 28.34 -0.49
C ILE A 35 -4.88 28.86 -1.42
N PRO A 36 -4.57 29.24 -2.70
CA PRO A 36 -5.62 29.63 -3.63
C PRO A 36 -6.52 28.42 -3.86
N GLU A 37 -7.79 28.55 -3.47
CA GLU A 37 -8.79 27.54 -3.76
C GLU A 37 -8.91 27.41 -5.28
N PRO A 38 -8.75 26.19 -5.86
CA PRO A 38 -9.06 25.98 -7.26
C PRO A 38 -10.53 26.38 -7.44
N HIS A 39 -10.81 27.24 -8.42
CA HIS A 39 -12.09 27.86 -8.67
C HIS A 39 -13.28 26.97 -8.28
N MET A 40 -13.79 27.16 -7.08
CA MET A 40 -15.12 26.68 -6.73
C MET A 40 -16.06 27.44 -7.64
N VAL A 41 -16.68 26.74 -8.59
CA VAL A 41 -17.80 27.26 -9.36
C VAL A 41 -18.76 27.87 -8.35
N LYS A 42 -18.97 29.19 -8.42
CA LYS A 42 -19.81 29.92 -7.47
C LYS A 42 -21.13 29.18 -7.34
N GLU A 43 -21.45 28.79 -6.13
CA GLU A 43 -22.60 27.99 -5.73
C GLU A 43 -23.96 28.71 -5.91
N ASN A 44 -23.99 29.78 -6.71
CA ASN A 44 -25.14 30.67 -6.90
C ASN A 44 -26.06 30.32 -8.08
N GLU A 45 -25.79 29.25 -8.82
CA GLU A 45 -26.81 28.69 -9.70
C GLU A 45 -27.50 27.55 -8.95
N ALA A 46 -28.80 27.66 -8.75
CA ALA A 46 -29.65 26.63 -8.14
C ALA A 46 -29.39 25.28 -8.85
N LYS A 47 -28.49 24.47 -8.26
CA LYS A 47 -28.18 23.17 -8.78
C LYS A 47 -29.43 22.32 -8.68
N THR A 48 -30.07 22.05 -9.81
CA THR A 48 -30.94 20.87 -9.89
C THR A 48 -30.14 19.70 -9.32
N PRO A 49 -30.67 18.94 -8.34
CA PRO A 49 -29.94 17.85 -7.74
C PRO A 49 -29.44 16.92 -8.82
N ASP A 50 -28.10 16.81 -8.93
CA ASP A 50 -27.50 15.98 -9.96
C ASP A 50 -27.91 14.52 -9.66
N LYS A 51 -28.52 13.86 -10.64
CA LYS A 51 -29.00 12.48 -10.52
C LYS A 51 -27.85 11.47 -10.40
N HIS A 52 -26.63 11.91 -10.68
CA HIS A 52 -25.43 11.08 -10.73
C HIS A 52 -24.42 11.48 -9.67
N SER A 53 -23.60 10.54 -9.23
CA SER A 53 -22.51 10.73 -8.29
C SER A 53 -21.27 9.97 -8.78
N ALA A 54 -20.12 10.15 -8.13
CA ALA A 54 -18.92 9.36 -8.43
C ALA A 54 -19.19 7.85 -8.39
N LEU A 55 -20.09 7.40 -7.51
CA LEU A 55 -20.50 5.99 -7.39
C LEU A 55 -21.38 5.51 -8.56
N SER A 56 -21.84 6.38 -9.45
CA SER A 56 -22.54 5.97 -10.66
C SER A 56 -21.60 5.38 -11.72
N PHE A 57 -20.30 5.57 -11.56
CA PHE A 57 -19.27 5.05 -12.48
C PHE A 57 -18.73 3.70 -12.00
N ARG A 58 -19.00 2.65 -12.77
CA ARG A 58 -18.57 1.28 -12.42
C ARG A 58 -17.05 1.17 -12.23
N HIS A 59 -16.26 1.77 -13.13
CA HIS A 59 -14.79 1.69 -13.02
C HIS A 59 -14.27 2.39 -11.77
N PHE A 60 -14.94 3.45 -11.31
CA PHE A 60 -14.61 4.10 -10.05
C PHE A 60 -14.90 3.21 -8.83
N ILE A 61 -16.08 2.57 -8.78
CA ILE A 61 -16.41 1.64 -7.67
C ILE A 61 -15.38 0.51 -7.60
N LEU A 62 -15.04 -0.10 -8.73
CA LEU A 62 -14.03 -1.16 -8.78
C LEU A 62 -12.64 -0.64 -8.39
N GLY A 63 -12.31 0.61 -8.74
CA GLY A 63 -11.10 1.29 -8.32
C GLY A 63 -11.06 1.58 -6.82
N ALA A 64 -12.19 1.97 -6.22
CA ALA A 64 -12.32 2.16 -4.79
C ALA A 64 -12.10 0.86 -4.01
N ILE A 65 -12.59 -0.26 -4.51
CA ILE A 65 -12.29 -1.59 -3.95
C ILE A 65 -10.79 -1.93 -4.16
N ALA A 66 -10.22 -1.59 -5.31
CA ALA A 66 -8.81 -1.85 -5.60
C ALA A 66 -7.89 -1.08 -4.64
N ILE A 67 -8.20 0.20 -4.31
CA ILE A 67 -7.39 0.96 -3.35
C ILE A 67 -7.53 0.43 -1.92
N PHE A 68 -8.73 0.00 -1.53
CA PHE A 68 -8.95 -0.67 -0.25
C PHE A 68 -8.05 -1.90 -0.09
N LEU A 69 -8.04 -2.78 -1.09
CA LEU A 69 -7.21 -3.98 -1.10
C LEU A 69 -5.72 -3.63 -1.18
N TYR A 70 -5.36 -2.63 -1.99
CA TYR A 70 -3.97 -2.18 -2.13
C TYR A 70 -3.38 -1.72 -0.79
N VAL A 71 -4.08 -0.83 -0.06
CA VAL A 71 -3.57 -0.34 1.23
C VAL A 71 -3.45 -1.48 2.24
N GLY A 72 -4.39 -2.42 2.19
CA GLY A 72 -4.31 -3.64 2.98
C GLY A 72 -3.09 -4.50 2.65
N VAL A 73 -2.73 -4.63 1.37
CA VAL A 73 -1.52 -5.33 0.92
C VAL A 73 -0.26 -4.58 1.35
N GLU A 74 -0.21 -3.25 1.15
CA GLU A 74 0.92 -2.40 1.50
C GLU A 74 1.29 -2.50 2.99
N VAL A 75 0.30 -2.57 3.86
CA VAL A 75 0.47 -2.70 5.32
C VAL A 75 0.61 -4.16 5.75
N GLY A 76 -0.14 -5.06 5.13
CA GLY A 76 -0.19 -6.48 5.50
C GLY A 76 1.13 -7.20 5.26
N ILE A 77 1.75 -7.00 4.10
CA ILE A 77 3.01 -7.69 3.77
C ILE A 77 4.10 -7.44 4.83
N PRO A 78 4.50 -6.18 5.13
CA PRO A 78 5.59 -5.95 6.07
C PRO A 78 5.24 -6.35 7.51
N ASN A 79 3.98 -6.19 7.94
CA ASN A 79 3.57 -6.57 9.29
C ASN A 79 3.65 -8.08 9.50
N PHE A 80 3.09 -8.87 8.59
CA PHE A 80 3.12 -10.33 8.71
C PHE A 80 4.49 -10.92 8.38
N MET A 81 5.30 -10.26 7.56
CA MET A 81 6.71 -10.60 7.35
C MET A 81 7.50 -10.45 8.65
N ASN A 82 7.29 -9.38 9.42
CA ASN A 82 7.92 -9.18 10.73
C ASN A 82 7.51 -10.27 11.73
N LEU A 83 6.20 -10.53 11.85
CA LEU A 83 5.66 -11.55 12.73
C LEU A 83 6.19 -12.95 12.37
N PHE A 84 6.26 -13.28 11.09
CA PHE A 84 6.83 -14.54 10.62
C PHE A 84 8.32 -14.64 10.91
N ALA A 85 9.10 -13.59 10.64
CA ALA A 85 10.53 -13.55 10.89
C ALA A 85 10.87 -13.74 12.37
N THR A 86 10.08 -13.15 13.27
CA THR A 86 10.27 -13.24 14.73
C THR A 86 9.59 -14.44 15.37
N SER A 87 8.83 -15.23 14.62
CA SER A 87 8.16 -16.43 15.11
C SER A 87 9.15 -17.49 15.61
N SER A 88 8.68 -18.39 16.44
CA SER A 88 9.50 -19.51 16.94
C SER A 88 10.01 -20.45 15.84
N GLU A 89 9.39 -20.41 14.68
CA GLU A 89 9.76 -21.22 13.50
C GLU A 89 11.04 -20.69 12.84
N ILE A 90 11.20 -19.37 12.75
CA ILE A 90 12.32 -18.71 12.05
C ILE A 90 13.35 -18.19 13.08
N GLY A 91 12.90 -17.54 14.15
CA GLY A 91 13.72 -17.10 15.27
C GLY A 91 14.70 -15.96 14.97
N ILE A 92 14.39 -15.09 13.99
CA ILE A 92 15.19 -13.89 13.70
C ILE A 92 15.02 -12.90 14.85
N ASP A 93 16.12 -12.26 15.25
CA ASP A 93 16.10 -11.22 16.28
C ASP A 93 15.15 -10.06 15.87
N PRO A 94 14.33 -9.54 16.80
CA PRO A 94 13.38 -8.47 16.50
C PRO A 94 13.98 -7.21 15.86
N THR A 95 15.24 -6.86 16.24
CA THR A 95 15.93 -5.70 15.66
C THR A 95 16.27 -5.95 14.18
N VAL A 96 16.73 -7.16 13.87
CA VAL A 96 17.02 -7.58 12.50
C VAL A 96 15.74 -7.69 11.68
N ALA A 97 14.67 -8.24 12.24
CA ALA A 97 13.35 -8.29 11.59
C ALA A 97 12.82 -6.89 11.28
N GLY A 98 13.01 -5.93 12.19
CA GLY A 98 12.72 -4.52 11.94
C GLY A 98 13.51 -3.94 10.77
N SER A 99 14.80 -4.30 10.63
CA SER A 99 15.65 -3.89 9.51
C SER A 99 15.17 -4.50 8.16
N ILE A 100 14.68 -5.72 8.18
CA ILE A 100 14.07 -6.37 7.00
C ILE A 100 12.81 -5.60 6.57
N VAL A 101 11.96 -5.21 7.51
CA VAL A 101 10.78 -4.35 7.25
C VAL A 101 11.22 -2.97 6.73
N GLY A 102 12.26 -2.39 7.32
CA GLY A 102 12.88 -1.15 6.83
C GLY A 102 13.31 -1.27 5.36
N THR A 103 13.85 -2.42 4.97
CA THR A 103 14.24 -2.70 3.59
C THR A 103 13.03 -2.74 2.65
N TYR A 104 11.89 -3.30 3.05
CA TYR A 104 10.65 -3.24 2.27
C TYR A 104 10.24 -1.79 1.98
N TRP A 105 10.23 -0.92 3.00
CA TRP A 105 9.88 0.50 2.83
C TRP A 105 10.92 1.27 2.02
N PHE A 106 12.21 0.94 2.17
CA PHE A 106 13.26 1.51 1.35
C PHE A 106 13.12 1.15 -0.13
N LEU A 107 12.84 -0.12 -0.44
CA LEU A 107 12.56 -0.57 -1.80
C LEU A 107 11.30 0.10 -2.38
N MET A 108 10.28 0.32 -1.56
CA MET A 108 9.09 1.07 -1.97
C MET A 108 9.44 2.53 -2.31
N MET A 109 10.28 3.18 -1.53
CA MET A 109 10.75 4.54 -1.83
C MET A 109 11.50 4.58 -3.17
N ILE A 110 12.41 3.66 -3.39
CA ILE A 110 13.14 3.52 -4.67
C ILE A 110 12.16 3.31 -5.82
N GLY A 111 11.22 2.40 -5.67
CA GLY A 111 10.22 2.12 -6.70
C GLY A 111 9.33 3.33 -7.02
N ARG A 112 9.00 4.18 -6.03
CA ARG A 112 8.26 5.44 -6.25
C ARG A 112 9.08 6.43 -7.07
N LEU A 113 10.38 6.57 -6.82
CA LEU A 113 11.28 7.43 -7.60
C LEU A 113 11.36 6.98 -9.05
N PHE A 114 11.55 5.69 -9.29
CA PHE A 114 11.52 5.12 -10.64
C PHE A 114 10.14 5.27 -11.29
N GLY A 115 9.07 4.98 -10.57
CA GLY A 115 7.70 5.14 -11.03
C GLY A 115 7.37 6.58 -11.46
N ALA A 116 7.82 7.56 -10.71
CA ALA A 116 7.68 8.97 -11.08
C ALA A 116 8.45 9.32 -12.36
N SER A 117 9.67 8.77 -12.52
CA SER A 117 10.51 9.03 -13.70
C SER A 117 9.96 8.39 -14.98
N PHE A 118 9.39 7.20 -14.88
CA PHE A 118 8.85 6.45 -16.04
C PHE A 118 7.35 6.63 -16.26
N GLY A 119 6.62 7.14 -15.27
CA GLY A 119 5.16 7.29 -15.31
C GLY A 119 4.64 8.17 -16.44
N ALA A 120 5.45 9.11 -16.94
CA ALA A 120 5.12 9.92 -18.12
C ALA A 120 5.17 9.13 -19.46
N LYS A 121 5.89 8.01 -19.48
CA LYS A 121 6.13 7.21 -20.71
C LYS A 121 5.32 5.92 -20.76
N ILE A 122 4.89 5.42 -19.62
CA ILE A 122 4.19 4.13 -19.48
C ILE A 122 2.78 4.38 -18.97
N SER A 123 1.77 3.76 -19.59
CA SER A 123 0.38 3.91 -19.15
C SER A 123 0.17 3.34 -17.75
N SER A 124 -0.68 4.01 -16.95
CA SER A 124 -1.06 3.54 -15.59
C SER A 124 -1.57 2.09 -15.60
N LYS A 125 -2.27 1.72 -16.66
CA LYS A 125 -2.74 0.34 -16.87
C LYS A 125 -1.58 -0.65 -16.98
N ALA A 126 -0.56 -0.36 -17.80
CA ALA A 126 0.59 -1.24 -17.98
C ALA A 126 1.42 -1.33 -16.70
N MET A 127 1.63 -0.21 -16.02
CA MET A 127 2.36 -0.17 -14.74
C MET A 127 1.65 -1.00 -13.66
N LEU A 128 0.34 -0.80 -13.50
CA LEU A 128 -0.44 -1.52 -12.49
C LEU A 128 -0.51 -3.03 -12.79
N SER A 129 -0.74 -3.40 -14.05
CA SER A 129 -0.82 -4.82 -14.42
C SER A 129 0.53 -5.54 -14.26
N SER A 130 1.64 -4.91 -14.65
CA SER A 130 2.97 -5.50 -14.46
C SER A 130 3.33 -5.64 -12.97
N ALA A 131 3.08 -4.60 -12.17
CA ALA A 131 3.34 -4.62 -10.74
C ALA A 131 2.50 -5.69 -10.02
N ALA A 132 1.21 -5.80 -10.34
CA ALA A 132 0.35 -6.83 -9.77
C ALA A 132 0.80 -8.24 -10.15
N THR A 133 1.17 -8.46 -11.41
CA THR A 133 1.64 -9.77 -11.89
C THR A 133 2.94 -10.18 -11.19
N VAL A 134 3.93 -9.27 -11.12
CA VAL A 134 5.22 -9.55 -10.46
C VAL A 134 4.99 -9.77 -8.96
N GLY A 135 4.14 -8.95 -8.31
CA GLY A 135 3.78 -9.13 -6.91
C GLY A 135 3.15 -10.49 -6.63
N MET A 136 2.23 -10.95 -7.49
CA MET A 136 1.65 -12.31 -7.39
C MET A 136 2.72 -13.40 -7.48
N ILE A 137 3.67 -13.28 -8.41
CA ILE A 137 4.77 -14.24 -8.57
C ILE A 137 5.63 -14.25 -7.30
N PHE A 138 5.98 -13.10 -6.76
CA PHE A 138 6.78 -13.01 -5.54
C PHE A 138 6.06 -13.62 -4.32
N ILE A 139 4.76 -13.38 -4.18
CA ILE A 139 3.95 -13.97 -3.10
C ILE A 139 3.85 -15.48 -3.27
N LEU A 140 3.66 -16.01 -4.49
CA LEU A 140 3.68 -17.45 -4.71
C LEU A 140 5.02 -18.08 -4.34
N ILE A 141 6.13 -17.46 -4.75
CA ILE A 141 7.46 -17.94 -4.35
C ILE A 141 7.57 -17.92 -2.83
N ALA A 142 7.11 -16.85 -2.17
CA ALA A 142 7.17 -16.74 -0.72
C ALA A 142 6.35 -17.82 0.00
N ILE A 143 5.17 -18.18 -0.52
CA ILE A 143 4.30 -19.22 0.06
C ILE A 143 4.92 -20.62 -0.10
N PHE A 144 5.50 -20.91 -1.26
CA PHE A 144 5.97 -22.27 -1.59
C PHE A 144 7.46 -22.48 -1.30
N ALA A 145 8.24 -21.41 -1.06
CA ALA A 145 9.66 -21.56 -0.73
C ALA A 145 9.83 -22.24 0.63
N PRO A 146 10.65 -23.30 0.74
CA PRO A 146 10.95 -23.90 2.04
C PRO A 146 11.60 -22.89 2.98
N ALA A 147 11.12 -22.81 4.22
CA ALA A 147 11.69 -21.93 5.25
C ALA A 147 13.16 -22.25 5.58
N THR A 148 13.58 -23.49 5.27
CA THR A 148 14.95 -23.97 5.46
C THR A 148 15.95 -23.42 4.44
N THR A 149 15.47 -22.99 3.25
CA THR A 149 16.32 -22.42 2.20
C THR A 149 16.61 -20.97 2.54
N LYS A 150 17.85 -20.69 2.95
CA LYS A 150 18.32 -19.36 3.34
C LYS A 150 19.11 -18.71 2.21
N VAL A 151 19.04 -17.39 2.16
CA VAL A 151 19.76 -16.52 1.24
C VAL A 151 20.29 -15.31 1.98
N SER A 152 21.47 -14.87 1.61
CA SER A 152 22.05 -13.63 2.13
C SER A 152 21.44 -12.45 1.40
N MET A 153 20.71 -11.60 2.13
CA MET A 153 20.00 -10.44 1.60
C MET A 153 20.57 -9.15 2.18
N PRO A 154 20.82 -8.11 1.37
CA PRO A 154 21.15 -6.79 1.90
C PRO A 154 19.94 -6.21 2.62
N VAL A 155 20.13 -5.76 3.85
CA VAL A 155 19.10 -5.09 4.65
C VAL A 155 19.54 -3.68 5.02
N PHE A 156 18.57 -2.78 5.10
CA PHE A 156 18.80 -1.41 5.52
C PHE A 156 18.78 -1.35 7.04
N LEU A 157 19.95 -1.07 7.63
CA LEU A 157 20.14 -1.04 9.08
C LEU A 157 19.75 0.33 9.67
N SER A 158 19.56 0.36 10.98
CA SER A 158 19.17 1.56 11.72
C SER A 158 20.24 2.66 11.74
N ASP A 159 21.50 2.31 11.48
CA ASP A 159 22.63 3.25 11.36
C ASP A 159 22.78 3.84 9.95
N ILE A 160 21.77 3.68 9.09
CA ILE A 160 21.73 4.16 7.69
C ILE A 160 22.78 3.45 6.82
N SER A 161 23.23 2.27 7.21
CA SER A 161 24.14 1.42 6.45
C SER A 161 23.39 0.21 5.85
N PHE A 162 24.07 -0.55 5.00
CA PHE A 162 23.58 -1.83 4.48
C PHE A 162 24.39 -2.96 5.13
N GLY A 163 23.69 -3.89 5.74
CA GLY A 163 24.26 -5.14 6.23
C GLY A 163 23.75 -6.33 5.42
N MET A 164 24.49 -7.46 5.49
CA MET A 164 24.03 -8.72 4.89
C MET A 164 23.46 -9.60 6.01
N VAL A 165 22.23 -10.09 5.80
CA VAL A 165 21.54 -10.95 6.76
C VAL A 165 21.05 -12.21 6.03
N GLU A 166 21.24 -13.37 6.68
CA GLU A 166 20.68 -14.63 6.19
C GLU A 166 19.19 -14.73 6.56
N VAL A 167 18.36 -14.80 5.54
CA VAL A 167 16.91 -14.89 5.67
C VAL A 167 16.36 -16.05 4.83
N PRO A 168 15.22 -16.65 5.20
CA PRO A 168 14.49 -17.53 4.29
C PRO A 168 14.17 -16.84 2.96
N VAL A 169 14.27 -17.58 1.87
CA VAL A 169 13.98 -17.07 0.51
C VAL A 169 12.61 -16.40 0.46
N GLY A 170 11.59 -16.93 1.13
CA GLY A 170 10.26 -16.35 1.19
C GLY A 170 10.26 -14.91 1.73
N ILE A 171 11.01 -14.64 2.80
CA ILE A 171 11.13 -13.30 3.40
C ILE A 171 11.77 -12.30 2.40
N MET A 172 12.78 -12.74 1.66
CA MET A 172 13.39 -11.90 0.62
C MET A 172 12.35 -11.49 -0.45
N PHE A 173 11.55 -12.43 -0.93
CA PHE A 173 10.51 -12.12 -1.93
C PHE A 173 9.38 -11.25 -1.37
N MET A 174 9.02 -11.43 -0.09
CA MET A 174 8.10 -10.51 0.61
C MET A 174 8.65 -9.09 0.65
N ALA A 175 9.94 -8.91 0.97
CA ALA A 175 10.59 -7.60 0.98
C ALA A 175 10.62 -6.97 -0.42
N LEU A 176 10.89 -7.77 -1.47
CA LEU A 176 10.88 -7.31 -2.86
C LEU A 176 9.50 -6.85 -3.35
N CYS A 177 8.41 -7.31 -2.73
CA CYS A 177 7.07 -6.79 -3.02
C CYS A 177 6.95 -5.27 -2.78
N GLY A 178 7.83 -4.67 -1.96
CA GLY A 178 7.90 -3.22 -1.80
C GLY A 178 8.08 -2.46 -3.12
N LEU A 179 8.87 -3.01 -4.05
CA LEU A 179 9.00 -2.44 -5.40
C LEU A 179 7.68 -2.50 -6.18
N CYS A 180 6.94 -3.60 -6.06
CA CYS A 180 5.67 -3.77 -6.76
C CYS A 180 4.59 -2.82 -6.22
N THR A 181 4.44 -2.73 -4.89
CA THR A 181 3.45 -1.88 -4.25
C THR A 181 3.72 -0.39 -4.45
N SER A 182 4.97 0.01 -4.69
CA SER A 182 5.42 1.40 -4.79
C SER A 182 4.64 2.27 -5.78
N ILE A 183 4.27 1.73 -6.94
CA ILE A 183 3.64 2.45 -8.06
C ILE A 183 2.13 2.21 -8.16
N MET A 184 1.58 1.29 -7.36
CA MET A 184 0.20 0.83 -7.53
C MET A 184 -0.82 1.88 -7.11
N TRP A 185 -0.56 2.66 -6.04
CA TRP A 185 -1.47 3.73 -5.60
C TRP A 185 -1.81 4.70 -6.73
N GLY A 186 -0.78 5.33 -7.33
CA GLY A 186 -0.96 6.28 -8.42
C GLY A 186 -1.62 5.65 -9.64
N GLY A 187 -1.26 4.40 -9.97
CA GLY A 187 -1.86 3.64 -11.06
C GLY A 187 -3.36 3.42 -10.87
N ILE A 188 -3.77 2.97 -9.68
CA ILE A 188 -5.19 2.74 -9.34
C ILE A 188 -5.95 4.07 -9.35
N PHE A 189 -5.41 5.10 -8.69
CA PHE A 189 -6.05 6.41 -8.61
C PHE A 189 -6.30 7.01 -9.99
N ASN A 190 -5.26 7.08 -10.83
CA ASN A 190 -5.38 7.64 -12.18
C ASN A 190 -6.45 6.94 -13.03
N LEU A 191 -6.47 5.59 -12.98
CA LEU A 191 -7.47 4.80 -13.71
C LEU A 191 -8.88 4.96 -13.15
N ALA A 192 -9.02 5.20 -11.84
CA ALA A 192 -10.32 5.31 -11.20
C ALA A 192 -10.98 6.67 -11.44
N VAL A 193 -10.18 7.74 -11.50
CA VAL A 193 -10.72 9.10 -11.71
C VAL A 193 -10.80 9.49 -13.20
N GLU A 194 -10.31 8.64 -14.08
CA GLU A 194 -10.32 8.90 -15.52
C GLU A 194 -11.77 9.09 -16.05
N GLY A 195 -12.02 10.27 -16.63
CA GLY A 195 -13.32 10.59 -17.21
C GLY A 195 -14.45 10.88 -16.21
N LEU A 196 -14.14 11.20 -14.94
CA LEU A 196 -15.14 11.60 -13.94
C LEU A 196 -15.50 13.09 -13.98
N GLY A 197 -14.68 13.94 -14.59
CA GLY A 197 -14.93 15.39 -14.69
C GLY A 197 -15.28 16.02 -13.34
N LYS A 198 -16.45 16.67 -13.25
CA LYS A 198 -16.94 17.34 -12.03
C LYS A 198 -17.08 16.44 -10.79
N TYR A 199 -17.15 15.12 -10.95
CA TYR A 199 -17.26 14.17 -9.84
C TYR A 199 -15.91 13.79 -9.24
N THR A 200 -14.77 14.24 -9.81
CA THR A 200 -13.42 13.87 -9.36
C THR A 200 -13.15 14.29 -7.91
N ALA A 201 -13.64 15.45 -7.48
CA ALA A 201 -13.45 15.91 -6.10
C ALA A 201 -14.13 14.97 -5.09
N ALA A 202 -15.39 14.61 -5.33
CA ALA A 202 -16.12 13.65 -4.49
C ALA A 202 -15.50 12.25 -4.54
N ALA A 203 -15.04 11.82 -5.72
CA ALA A 203 -14.32 10.57 -5.92
C ALA A 203 -13.05 10.49 -5.07
N SER A 204 -12.24 11.56 -5.06
CA SER A 204 -11.02 11.64 -4.26
C SER A 204 -11.31 11.51 -2.76
N GLY A 205 -12.40 12.11 -2.27
CA GLY A 205 -12.83 11.96 -0.87
C GLY A 205 -13.18 10.49 -0.54
N ILE A 206 -13.93 9.81 -1.39
CA ILE A 206 -14.27 8.38 -1.22
C ILE A 206 -12.99 7.52 -1.22
N PHE A 207 -12.04 7.83 -2.11
CA PHE A 207 -10.75 7.14 -2.15
C PHE A 207 -10.01 7.21 -0.81
N MET A 208 -10.01 8.38 -0.15
CA MET A 208 -9.39 8.53 1.17
C MET A 208 -10.08 7.71 2.25
N VAL A 209 -11.41 7.54 2.18
CA VAL A 209 -12.12 6.65 3.09
C VAL A 209 -11.70 5.19 2.90
N MET A 210 -11.45 4.76 1.66
CA MET A 210 -11.04 3.39 1.35
C MET A 210 -9.64 3.02 1.86
N VAL A 211 -8.84 3.97 2.33
CA VAL A 211 -7.57 3.73 3.05
C VAL A 211 -7.78 2.87 4.31
N CYS A 212 -8.99 2.81 4.86
CA CYS A 212 -9.33 1.91 5.97
C CYS A 212 -9.03 0.42 5.68
N GLY A 213 -8.85 0.06 4.42
CA GLY A 213 -8.37 -1.26 4.02
C GLY A 213 -7.04 -1.68 4.68
N GLY A 214 -6.17 -0.69 5.00
CA GLY A 214 -4.92 -0.92 5.75
C GLY A 214 -5.11 -1.43 7.18
N GLY A 215 -6.30 -1.27 7.76
CA GLY A 215 -6.66 -1.88 9.04
C GLY A 215 -7.42 -3.19 8.88
N LEU A 216 -8.38 -3.21 7.94
CA LEU A 216 -9.32 -4.33 7.82
C LEU A 216 -8.72 -5.57 7.13
N LEU A 217 -7.92 -5.39 6.08
CA LEU A 217 -7.32 -6.53 5.39
C LEU A 217 -6.26 -7.26 6.25
N PRO A 218 -5.35 -6.56 6.96
CA PRO A 218 -4.45 -7.22 7.92
C PRO A 218 -5.17 -7.94 9.05
N LEU A 219 -6.34 -7.44 9.48
CA LEU A 219 -7.16 -8.15 10.47
C LEU A 219 -7.65 -9.50 9.91
N LEU A 220 -8.15 -9.50 8.68
CA LEU A 220 -8.51 -10.75 7.99
C LEU A 220 -7.31 -11.67 7.81
N GLN A 221 -6.16 -11.11 7.39
CA GLN A 221 -4.91 -11.85 7.25
C GLN A 221 -4.47 -12.48 8.58
N GLY A 222 -4.63 -11.76 9.70
CA GLY A 222 -4.35 -12.25 11.05
C GLY A 222 -5.21 -13.46 11.41
N GLY A 223 -6.51 -13.40 11.18
CA GLY A 223 -7.41 -14.54 11.41
C GLY A 223 -7.02 -15.78 10.60
N VAL A 224 -6.54 -15.62 9.38
CA VAL A 224 -6.00 -16.73 8.58
C VAL A 224 -4.66 -17.21 9.14
N ALA A 225 -3.78 -16.30 9.56
CA ALA A 225 -2.48 -16.66 10.16
C ALA A 225 -2.65 -17.46 11.45
N ASP A 226 -3.60 -17.09 12.30
CA ASP A 226 -3.89 -17.78 13.56
C ASP A 226 -4.45 -19.19 13.33
N SER A 227 -5.20 -19.39 12.26
CA SER A 227 -5.87 -20.67 11.98
C SER A 227 -5.04 -21.61 11.08
N LEU A 228 -4.30 -21.07 10.11
CA LEU A 228 -3.63 -21.84 9.05
C LEU A 228 -2.11 -21.57 8.97
N GLY A 229 -1.58 -20.69 9.82
CA GLY A 229 -0.17 -20.31 9.85
C GLY A 229 0.19 -19.10 8.98
N PHE A 230 1.36 -18.52 9.26
CA PHE A 230 1.81 -17.26 8.65
C PHE A 230 1.89 -17.30 7.13
N LEU A 231 2.51 -18.34 6.55
CA LEU A 231 2.66 -18.44 5.09
C LEU A 231 1.31 -18.59 4.39
N SER A 232 0.38 -19.34 4.99
CA SER A 232 -0.98 -19.51 4.45
C SER A 232 -1.76 -18.19 4.44
N SER A 233 -1.48 -17.26 5.35
CA SER A 233 -2.14 -15.96 5.40
C SER A 233 -1.85 -15.10 4.15
N TYR A 234 -0.74 -15.35 3.46
CA TYR A 234 -0.39 -14.65 2.22
C TYR A 234 -1.28 -14.98 1.02
N TRP A 235 -2.13 -16.01 1.11
CA TRP A 235 -3.19 -16.20 0.12
C TRP A 235 -4.18 -15.03 0.09
N VAL A 236 -4.41 -14.35 1.22
CA VAL A 236 -5.23 -13.13 1.27
C VAL A 236 -4.59 -12.03 0.42
N ILE A 237 -3.27 -11.86 0.53
CA ILE A 237 -2.48 -10.92 -0.26
C ILE A 237 -2.49 -11.28 -1.75
N PHE A 238 -2.33 -12.58 -2.06
CA PHE A 238 -2.39 -13.06 -3.44
C PHE A 238 -3.74 -12.75 -4.11
N ILE A 239 -4.85 -13.01 -3.43
CA ILE A 239 -6.20 -12.69 -3.93
C ILE A 239 -6.36 -11.19 -4.15
N ALA A 240 -5.83 -10.36 -3.24
CA ALA A 240 -5.86 -8.91 -3.39
C ALA A 240 -5.05 -8.44 -4.62
N PHE A 241 -3.85 -8.98 -4.87
CA PHE A 241 -3.10 -8.72 -6.10
C PHE A 241 -3.84 -9.20 -7.35
N ALA A 242 -4.48 -10.37 -7.31
CA ALA A 242 -5.28 -10.88 -8.42
C ALA A 242 -6.46 -9.95 -8.75
N TYR A 243 -7.11 -9.39 -7.72
CA TYR A 243 -8.15 -8.39 -7.93
C TYR A 243 -7.59 -7.11 -8.56
N MET A 244 -6.44 -6.61 -8.13
CA MET A 244 -5.80 -5.43 -8.71
C MET A 244 -5.39 -5.66 -10.16
N LEU A 245 -4.94 -6.87 -10.51
CA LEU A 245 -4.67 -7.27 -11.89
C LEU A 245 -5.97 -7.30 -12.72
N TYR A 246 -7.05 -7.89 -12.21
CA TYR A 246 -8.37 -7.85 -12.84
C TYR A 246 -8.83 -6.41 -13.06
N TYR A 247 -8.68 -5.54 -12.06
CA TYR A 247 -9.01 -4.14 -12.18
C TYR A 247 -8.22 -3.44 -13.28
N ALA A 248 -6.90 -3.64 -13.32
CA ALA A 248 -6.04 -3.06 -14.35
C ALA A 248 -6.41 -3.50 -15.77
N LEU A 249 -6.75 -4.77 -15.96
CA LEU A 249 -7.00 -5.34 -17.29
C LEU A 249 -8.41 -5.05 -17.80
N ILE A 250 -9.42 -5.15 -16.93
CA ILE A 250 -10.84 -5.18 -17.28
C ILE A 250 -11.63 -4.09 -16.55
N GLY A 251 -11.46 -3.99 -15.22
CA GLY A 251 -12.30 -3.18 -14.35
C GLY A 251 -12.15 -1.67 -14.54
N CYS A 252 -11.00 -1.22 -15.00
CA CYS A 252 -10.69 0.21 -15.19
C CYS A 252 -11.40 0.84 -16.40
N LYS A 253 -12.04 0.05 -17.27
CA LYS A 253 -12.72 0.60 -18.45
C LYS A 253 -13.96 1.39 -18.06
N ASN A 254 -14.01 2.67 -18.47
CA ASN A 254 -15.21 3.49 -18.32
C ASN A 254 -16.29 3.02 -19.30
N VAL A 255 -17.33 2.39 -18.77
CA VAL A 255 -18.51 1.93 -19.52
C VAL A 255 -19.69 2.92 -19.42
N ASN A 256 -19.62 3.90 -18.53
CA ASN A 256 -20.70 4.85 -18.23
C ASN A 256 -20.52 6.18 -19.01
N LYS A 257 -20.26 6.11 -20.31
CA LYS A 257 -19.99 7.29 -21.16
C LYS A 257 -21.18 8.22 -21.36
N ASN A 258 -22.39 7.79 -20.99
CA ASN A 258 -23.62 8.56 -21.15
C ASN A 258 -23.90 9.54 -19.99
N ILE A 259 -23.08 9.52 -18.94
CA ILE A 259 -23.22 10.42 -17.78
C ILE A 259 -22.52 11.74 -18.13
N PRO A 260 -23.21 12.90 -18.04
CA PRO A 260 -22.60 14.19 -18.27
C PRO A 260 -21.57 14.51 -17.19
N VAL A 261 -20.35 14.80 -17.59
CA VAL A 261 -19.20 15.05 -16.71
C VAL A 261 -18.73 16.51 -16.71
N GLU A 262 -19.36 17.33 -17.54
CA GLU A 262 -19.15 18.79 -17.61
C GLU A 262 -19.97 19.53 -16.56
#